data_a3ae37d0ce62fa4aa0f2f56bd981fcf5
#
_entry.id   a3ae37d0ce62fa4aa0f2f56bd981fcf5
#
_cell.length_a   1.000
_cell.length_b   1.000
_cell.length_c   1.000
_cell.angle_alpha   90.00
_cell.angle_beta   90.00
_cell.angle_gamma   90.00
#
_symmetry.space_group_name_H-M   'P 1'
#
loop_
_entity.id
_entity.type
_entity.pdbx_description
1 polymer ?
#
loop_
_entity_poly.entity_id
_entity_poly.type
_entity_poly.pdbx_seq_one_letter_code
_entity_poly.pdbx_strand_id
1 'polypeptide(L)'
;MRTMLLCAMLLLGAGGDTLRVLFWNLENFFDWRADTTGVQDGAFTARGEKHWTRKRFDAKCQAVAKTFLWAGTAEGELPDVIGVAEVENAFVLKRLLQETALRKLDYKVVHADSPDPRGIDVALLYRRSRLRLHSWKSCPVLQPDSSILPTRAILLAVLETPDGTPTAFLVNHHPSKYGGAASSRKRELAVERLRQLADSLLAEGLDRIVAMGDFNDTPDAPLYGRLSPPLVNLAAPLARRGEGSIKFEGRWELIDQFFTTPACVGQMQILRIPFLQVPDKAHAGEKPLRTYSGPRYLGGASDHCPILLLVPL
;
A
#
# COMPACT_ATOMS: atom_id res chain seq x y z
N MET A 1 -4.02 -33.79 29.95
CA MET A 1 -5.16 -32.89 29.75
C MET A 1 -4.73 -31.80 28.75
N ARG A 2 -5.16 -31.91 27.52
CA ARG A 2 -4.88 -30.91 26.47
C ARG A 2 -6.02 -29.91 26.49
N THR A 3 -5.73 -28.70 26.91
CA THR A 3 -6.67 -27.58 26.89
C THR A 3 -6.75 -27.09 25.45
N MET A 4 -7.86 -27.38 24.74
CA MET A 4 -8.18 -26.79 23.46
C MET A 4 -8.57 -25.31 23.71
N LEU A 5 -7.75 -24.41 23.21
CA LEU A 5 -8.10 -23.00 23.12
C LEU A 5 -9.10 -22.85 21.99
N LEU A 6 -10.36 -22.65 22.35
CA LEU A 6 -11.46 -22.36 21.43
C LEU A 6 -11.29 -20.92 20.95
N CYS A 7 -10.76 -20.75 19.74
CA CYS A 7 -10.73 -19.46 19.08
C CYS A 7 -12.18 -19.11 18.69
N ALA A 8 -12.80 -18.16 19.38
CA ALA A 8 -14.12 -17.67 19.05
C ALA A 8 -14.03 -16.94 17.68
N MET A 9 -14.36 -17.64 16.61
CA MET A 9 -14.77 -17.03 15.36
C MET A 9 -16.06 -16.24 15.65
N LEU A 10 -15.96 -14.93 15.75
CA LEU A 10 -17.13 -14.06 15.58
C LEU A 10 -17.61 -14.26 14.14
N LEU A 11 -18.64 -15.08 13.99
CA LEU A 11 -19.44 -15.15 12.78
C LEU A 11 -20.04 -13.76 12.57
N LEU A 12 -19.46 -12.99 11.66
CA LEU A 12 -20.12 -11.85 11.04
C LEU A 12 -21.38 -12.41 10.39
N GLY A 13 -22.53 -11.93 10.84
CA GLY A 13 -23.85 -12.36 10.42
C GLY A 13 -23.99 -12.31 8.90
N ALA A 14 -24.71 -13.25 8.37
CA ALA A 14 -25.08 -13.35 6.97
C ALA A 14 -25.70 -12.04 6.46
N GLY A 15 -25.18 -11.48 5.33
CA GLY A 15 -25.97 -10.68 4.41
C GLY A 15 -25.53 -9.27 4.08
N GLY A 16 -24.43 -8.73 4.58
CA GLY A 16 -23.92 -7.44 4.11
C GLY A 16 -22.81 -7.61 3.07
N ASP A 17 -22.88 -6.86 1.98
CA ASP A 17 -21.78 -6.80 1.02
C ASP A 17 -20.54 -6.18 1.71
N THR A 18 -19.36 -6.69 1.43
CA THR A 18 -18.11 -6.25 2.07
C THR A 18 -17.16 -5.73 1.01
N LEU A 19 -16.64 -4.53 1.22
CA LEU A 19 -15.59 -3.96 0.39
C LEU A 19 -14.22 -4.42 0.90
N ARG A 20 -13.43 -5.02 0.03
CA ARG A 20 -12.08 -5.55 0.32
C ARG A 20 -11.04 -4.63 -0.24
N VAL A 21 -10.29 -3.96 0.65
CA VAL A 21 -9.26 -2.98 0.30
C VAL A 21 -7.90 -3.51 0.72
N LEU A 22 -7.02 -3.78 -0.24
CA LEU A 22 -5.65 -4.23 0.00
C LEU A 22 -4.69 -3.07 -0.22
N PHE A 23 -3.65 -2.97 0.62
CA PHE A 23 -2.48 -2.13 0.34
C PHE A 23 -1.21 -2.95 0.44
N TRP A 24 -0.24 -2.67 -0.46
CA TRP A 24 1.07 -3.29 -0.43
C TRP A 24 2.15 -2.39 -1.04
N ASN A 25 3.23 -2.12 -0.29
CA ASN A 25 4.46 -1.57 -0.85
C ASN A 25 5.19 -2.68 -1.61
N LEU A 26 5.50 -2.45 -2.89
CA LEU A 26 6.06 -3.44 -3.81
C LEU A 26 7.60 -3.44 -3.86
N GLU A 27 8.28 -2.73 -2.96
CA GLU A 27 9.75 -2.65 -2.88
C GLU A 27 10.42 -2.42 -4.24
N ASN A 28 10.53 -1.14 -4.67
CA ASN A 28 11.24 -0.76 -5.89
C ASN A 28 10.79 -1.55 -7.14
N PHE A 29 9.52 -1.47 -7.49
CA PHE A 29 8.97 -2.15 -8.66
C PHE A 29 9.23 -1.36 -9.93
N PHE A 30 10.51 -1.33 -10.34
CA PHE A 30 10.99 -0.71 -11.57
C PHE A 30 10.80 -1.62 -12.78
N ASP A 31 10.71 -1.03 -13.96
CA ASP A 31 10.86 -1.79 -15.20
C ASP A 31 12.36 -2.14 -15.42
N TRP A 32 12.69 -2.89 -16.46
CA TRP A 32 14.08 -3.33 -16.72
C TRP A 32 14.79 -2.48 -17.80
N ARG A 33 14.12 -1.44 -18.31
CA ARG A 33 14.64 -0.55 -19.34
C ARG A 33 15.18 0.71 -18.69
N ALA A 34 16.19 1.29 -19.29
CA ALA A 34 16.60 2.62 -18.90
C ALA A 34 15.49 3.61 -19.29
N ASP A 35 14.87 4.23 -18.33
CA ASP A 35 13.95 5.33 -18.58
C ASP A 35 14.77 6.62 -18.84
N THR A 36 14.36 7.39 -19.83
CA THR A 36 15.04 8.65 -20.18
C THR A 36 14.60 9.82 -19.29
N THR A 37 13.69 9.62 -18.36
CA THR A 37 13.13 10.65 -17.47
C THR A 37 14.05 11.05 -16.32
N GLY A 38 15.22 10.44 -16.22
CA GLY A 38 16.36 11.04 -15.52
C GLY A 38 16.46 10.77 -14.03
N VAL A 39 15.65 9.89 -13.49
CA VAL A 39 15.72 9.60 -12.06
C VAL A 39 16.29 8.19 -11.83
N GLN A 40 16.83 7.91 -10.73
CA GLN A 40 17.63 6.78 -10.22
C GLN A 40 17.27 5.34 -10.70
N ASP A 41 16.62 5.17 -11.85
CA ASP A 41 16.33 3.87 -12.44
C ASP A 41 17.58 3.16 -12.99
N GLY A 42 18.65 3.89 -13.23
CA GLY A 42 19.91 3.35 -13.77
C GLY A 42 20.46 2.16 -13.00
N ALA A 43 20.22 2.08 -11.68
CA ALA A 43 20.58 0.93 -10.86
C ALA A 43 19.71 -0.31 -11.22
N PHE A 44 18.45 -0.10 -11.63
CA PHE A 44 17.46 -1.15 -11.93
C PHE A 44 17.42 -1.50 -13.43
N THR A 45 18.58 -1.58 -14.07
CA THR A 45 18.73 -2.07 -15.43
C THR A 45 19.57 -3.35 -15.48
N ALA A 46 19.58 -4.03 -16.64
CA ALA A 46 20.39 -5.24 -16.81
C ALA A 46 21.90 -4.99 -16.60
N ARG A 47 22.40 -3.77 -16.89
CA ARG A 47 23.80 -3.36 -16.70
C ARG A 47 24.03 -2.53 -15.44
N GLY A 48 22.97 -2.13 -14.76
CA GLY A 48 23.02 -1.38 -13.51
C GLY A 48 23.45 -2.23 -12.32
N GLU A 49 23.65 -1.59 -11.15
CA GLU A 49 24.08 -2.24 -9.91
C GLU A 49 23.23 -3.43 -9.51
N LYS A 50 21.91 -3.35 -9.72
CA LYS A 50 20.95 -4.40 -9.37
C LYS A 50 20.88 -5.52 -10.41
N HIS A 51 21.52 -5.36 -11.57
CA HIS A 51 21.37 -6.32 -12.68
C HIS A 51 19.89 -6.70 -12.91
N TRP A 52 19.00 -5.68 -12.94
CA TRP A 52 17.57 -5.86 -13.04
C TRP A 52 17.18 -6.20 -14.47
N THR A 53 17.07 -7.50 -14.74
CA THR A 53 16.74 -8.04 -16.07
C THR A 53 15.24 -8.21 -16.25
N ARG A 54 14.77 -8.29 -17.50
CA ARG A 54 13.38 -8.65 -17.81
C ARG A 54 12.94 -9.92 -17.08
N LYS A 55 13.79 -10.95 -17.01
CA LYS A 55 13.47 -12.20 -16.30
C LYS A 55 13.17 -11.97 -14.81
N ARG A 56 13.94 -11.11 -14.13
CA ARG A 56 13.72 -10.75 -12.73
C ARG A 56 12.44 -9.93 -12.56
N PHE A 57 12.20 -8.99 -13.45
CA PHE A 57 10.97 -8.22 -13.51
C PHE A 57 9.74 -9.12 -13.70
N ASP A 58 9.75 -10.00 -14.71
CA ASP A 58 8.65 -10.92 -14.97
C ASP A 58 8.40 -11.86 -13.77
N ALA A 59 9.46 -12.34 -13.09
CA ALA A 59 9.33 -13.13 -11.86
C ALA A 59 8.65 -12.35 -10.73
N LYS A 60 9.00 -11.09 -10.55
CA LYS A 60 8.35 -10.21 -9.57
C LYS A 60 6.89 -9.94 -9.93
N CYS A 61 6.57 -9.69 -11.20
CA CYS A 61 5.17 -9.58 -11.68
C CYS A 61 4.35 -10.82 -11.30
N GLN A 62 4.90 -12.03 -11.51
CA GLN A 62 4.20 -13.27 -11.14
C GLN A 62 4.02 -13.41 -9.63
N ALA A 63 5.01 -13.02 -8.81
CA ALA A 63 4.91 -13.06 -7.36
C ALA A 63 3.85 -12.08 -6.84
N VAL A 64 3.82 -10.85 -7.37
CA VAL A 64 2.81 -9.83 -7.04
C VAL A 64 1.41 -10.30 -7.43
N ALA A 65 1.24 -10.80 -8.66
CA ALA A 65 -0.05 -11.32 -9.12
C ALA A 65 -0.54 -12.50 -8.26
N LYS A 66 0.36 -13.44 -7.93
CA LYS A 66 0.06 -14.56 -7.04
C LYS A 66 -0.41 -14.08 -5.66
N THR A 67 0.21 -13.01 -5.15
CA THR A 67 -0.17 -12.41 -3.86
C THR A 67 -1.59 -11.85 -3.89
N PHE A 68 -1.96 -11.11 -4.93
CA PHE A 68 -3.32 -10.58 -5.08
C PHE A 68 -4.36 -11.70 -5.19
N LEU A 69 -4.05 -12.75 -5.95
CA LEU A 69 -4.93 -13.92 -6.05
C LEU A 69 -5.04 -14.67 -4.73
N TRP A 70 -3.94 -14.81 -4.00
CA TRP A 70 -3.93 -15.48 -2.69
C TRP A 70 -4.79 -14.73 -1.67
N ALA A 71 -4.70 -13.39 -1.65
CA ALA A 71 -5.56 -12.57 -0.79
C ALA A 71 -7.04 -12.85 -1.04
N GLY A 72 -7.43 -13.06 -2.30
CA GLY A 72 -8.79 -13.45 -2.65
C GLY A 72 -9.17 -14.86 -2.18
N THR A 73 -8.26 -15.82 -2.23
CA THR A 73 -8.55 -17.18 -1.75
C THR A 73 -8.64 -17.26 -0.23
N ALA A 74 -7.87 -16.45 0.48
CA ALA A 74 -7.89 -16.42 1.94
C ALA A 74 -9.21 -15.85 2.50
N GLU A 75 -9.79 -14.88 1.80
CA GLU A 75 -11.00 -14.16 2.22
C GLU A 75 -12.27 -14.56 1.42
N GLY A 76 -12.16 -15.56 0.54
CA GLY A 76 -13.28 -16.02 -0.29
C GLY A 76 -13.55 -15.18 -1.53
N GLU A 77 -13.10 -13.91 -1.59
CA GLU A 77 -13.25 -13.00 -2.73
C GLU A 77 -12.03 -12.13 -2.93
N LEU A 78 -11.74 -11.80 -4.19
CA LEU A 78 -10.63 -10.93 -4.59
C LEU A 78 -10.77 -9.52 -3.99
N PRO A 79 -9.65 -8.84 -3.69
CA PRO A 79 -9.71 -7.42 -3.30
C PRO A 79 -10.44 -6.58 -4.36
N ASP A 80 -11.34 -5.72 -3.92
CA ASP A 80 -12.08 -4.81 -4.80
C ASP A 80 -11.21 -3.60 -5.18
N VAL A 81 -10.41 -3.13 -4.21
CA VAL A 81 -9.45 -2.04 -4.36
C VAL A 81 -8.08 -2.52 -3.91
N ILE A 82 -7.03 -2.19 -4.66
CA ILE A 82 -5.65 -2.47 -4.30
C ILE A 82 -4.85 -1.17 -4.45
N GLY A 83 -4.38 -0.63 -3.33
CA GLY A 83 -3.37 0.42 -3.32
C GLY A 83 -1.97 -0.20 -3.36
N VAL A 84 -1.08 0.37 -4.15
CA VAL A 84 0.33 -0.05 -4.20
C VAL A 84 1.26 1.15 -4.12
N ALA A 85 2.44 0.92 -3.58
CA ALA A 85 3.53 1.91 -3.53
C ALA A 85 4.82 1.34 -4.12
N GLU A 86 5.77 2.24 -4.41
CA GLU A 86 7.06 1.94 -5.04
C GLU A 86 6.93 1.34 -6.44
N VAL A 87 5.99 1.85 -7.21
CA VAL A 87 5.83 1.54 -8.63
C VAL A 87 6.48 2.63 -9.46
N GLU A 88 7.29 2.28 -10.45
CA GLU A 88 7.97 3.28 -11.27
C GLU A 88 7.02 4.02 -12.22
N ASN A 89 6.19 3.32 -12.96
CA ASN A 89 5.41 3.92 -14.04
C ASN A 89 4.20 3.08 -14.47
N ALA A 90 3.38 3.65 -15.36
CA ALA A 90 2.21 2.98 -15.92
C ALA A 90 2.55 1.70 -16.72
N PHE A 91 3.76 1.60 -17.30
CA PHE A 91 4.17 0.41 -18.05
C PHE A 91 4.32 -0.81 -17.12
N VAL A 92 4.91 -0.65 -15.95
CA VAL A 92 5.03 -1.70 -14.92
C VAL A 92 3.65 -2.27 -14.57
N LEU A 93 2.68 -1.39 -14.31
CA LEU A 93 1.31 -1.77 -13.96
C LEU A 93 0.59 -2.47 -15.13
N LYS A 94 0.78 -1.97 -16.36
CA LYS A 94 0.25 -2.61 -17.56
C LYS A 94 0.80 -4.03 -17.73
N ARG A 95 2.11 -4.21 -17.54
CA ARG A 95 2.76 -5.53 -17.62
C ARG A 95 2.22 -6.46 -16.54
N LEU A 96 2.11 -6.00 -15.30
CA LEU A 96 1.54 -6.76 -14.20
C LEU A 96 0.13 -7.28 -14.54
N LEU A 97 -0.74 -6.42 -15.06
CA LEU A 97 -2.11 -6.82 -15.38
C LEU A 97 -2.22 -7.68 -16.64
N GLN A 98 -1.42 -7.43 -17.67
CA GLN A 98 -1.59 -8.08 -18.98
C GLN A 98 -0.76 -9.35 -19.16
N GLU A 99 0.38 -9.48 -18.47
CA GLU A 99 1.34 -10.57 -18.68
C GLU A 99 1.31 -11.61 -17.53
N THR A 100 0.37 -11.46 -16.59
CA THR A 100 0.17 -12.42 -15.50
C THR A 100 -1.24 -13.03 -15.54
N ALA A 101 -1.56 -13.87 -14.56
CA ALA A 101 -2.91 -14.41 -14.41
C ALA A 101 -3.99 -13.33 -14.18
N LEU A 102 -3.60 -12.13 -13.75
CA LEU A 102 -4.51 -10.99 -13.55
C LEU A 102 -5.18 -10.52 -14.84
N ARG A 103 -4.63 -10.87 -16.04
CA ARG A 103 -5.27 -10.57 -17.34
C ARG A 103 -6.69 -11.14 -17.50
N LYS A 104 -7.01 -12.17 -16.71
CA LYS A 104 -8.34 -12.78 -16.70
C LYS A 104 -9.34 -12.04 -15.80
N LEU A 105 -8.86 -11.05 -15.07
CA LEU A 105 -9.64 -10.24 -14.15
C LEU A 105 -9.85 -8.84 -14.74
N ASP A 106 -10.83 -8.14 -14.22
CA ASP A 106 -11.29 -6.86 -14.75
C ASP A 106 -10.70 -5.64 -14.04
N TYR A 107 -9.50 -5.78 -13.43
CA TYR A 107 -8.82 -4.67 -12.79
C TYR A 107 -8.49 -3.53 -13.75
N LYS A 108 -8.78 -2.30 -13.30
CA LYS A 108 -8.35 -1.05 -13.93
C LYS A 108 -7.36 -0.34 -13.03
N VAL A 109 -6.53 0.51 -13.62
CA VAL A 109 -5.47 1.24 -12.92
C VAL A 109 -5.76 2.73 -12.94
N VAL A 110 -5.49 3.38 -11.81
CA VAL A 110 -5.32 4.83 -11.67
C VAL A 110 -3.88 5.07 -11.22
N HIS A 111 -3.14 5.87 -11.97
CA HIS A 111 -1.73 6.18 -11.70
C HIS A 111 -1.38 7.54 -12.29
N ALA A 112 -0.47 8.24 -11.64
CA ALA A 112 0.21 9.42 -12.18
C ALA A 112 1.63 9.46 -11.63
N ASP A 113 2.55 9.94 -12.47
CA ASP A 113 3.92 10.20 -12.06
C ASP A 113 3.95 11.31 -11.00
N SER A 114 4.85 11.20 -10.03
CA SER A 114 5.04 12.16 -8.96
C SER A 114 6.45 12.79 -9.03
N PRO A 115 6.67 13.93 -8.36
CA PRO A 115 7.97 14.61 -8.38
C PRO A 115 9.01 13.94 -7.47
N ASP A 116 8.86 12.66 -7.13
CA ASP A 116 9.83 11.95 -6.30
C ASP A 116 11.15 11.71 -7.06
N PRO A 117 12.30 12.11 -6.50
CA PRO A 117 13.59 11.97 -7.19
C PRO A 117 14.03 10.52 -7.43
N ARG A 118 13.44 9.55 -6.76
CA ARG A 118 13.70 8.12 -6.99
C ARG A 118 12.94 7.58 -8.20
N GLY A 119 11.92 8.30 -8.71
CA GLY A 119 11.04 7.81 -9.78
C GLY A 119 10.12 6.69 -9.31
N ILE A 120 9.61 6.76 -8.09
CA ILE A 120 8.65 5.81 -7.55
C ILE A 120 7.36 6.50 -7.16
N ASP A 121 6.26 5.85 -7.45
CA ASP A 121 4.92 6.38 -7.29
C ASP A 121 4.03 5.48 -6.46
N VAL A 122 2.80 5.94 -6.25
CA VAL A 122 1.68 5.14 -5.77
C VAL A 122 0.68 4.92 -6.91
N ALA A 123 -0.05 3.83 -6.83
CA ALA A 123 -1.12 3.55 -7.77
C ALA A 123 -2.32 2.89 -7.07
N LEU A 124 -3.47 2.93 -7.72
CA LEU A 124 -4.67 2.26 -7.27
C LEU A 124 -5.20 1.37 -8.41
N LEU A 125 -5.51 0.12 -8.08
CA LEU A 125 -6.22 -0.81 -8.94
C LEU A 125 -7.60 -1.04 -8.35
N TYR A 126 -8.61 -1.14 -9.21
CA TYR A 126 -9.98 -1.43 -8.78
C TYR A 126 -10.67 -2.41 -9.72
N ARG A 127 -11.56 -3.25 -9.20
CA ARG A 127 -12.38 -4.18 -9.98
C ARG A 127 -13.54 -3.43 -10.63
N ARG A 128 -13.51 -3.35 -11.97
CA ARG A 128 -14.54 -2.65 -12.74
C ARG A 128 -15.94 -3.28 -12.61
N SER A 129 -16.02 -4.59 -12.37
CA SER A 129 -17.28 -5.29 -12.13
C SER A 129 -17.94 -4.94 -10.78
N ARG A 130 -17.16 -4.38 -9.86
CA ARG A 130 -17.60 -4.06 -8.49
C ARG A 130 -17.68 -2.55 -8.25
N LEU A 131 -16.86 -1.76 -8.94
CA LEU A 131 -16.67 -0.35 -8.63
C LEU A 131 -16.68 0.49 -9.91
N ARG A 132 -17.26 1.67 -9.83
CA ARG A 132 -17.27 2.66 -10.90
C ARG A 132 -16.42 3.88 -10.52
N LEU A 133 -15.41 4.19 -11.33
CA LEU A 133 -14.58 5.38 -11.12
C LEU A 133 -15.37 6.65 -11.48
N HIS A 134 -15.51 7.55 -10.51
CA HIS A 134 -16.09 8.88 -10.70
C HIS A 134 -15.05 9.91 -11.09
N SER A 135 -13.99 10.01 -10.28
CA SER A 135 -12.92 10.97 -10.48
C SER A 135 -11.64 10.50 -9.82
N TRP A 136 -10.51 11.09 -10.24
CA TRP A 136 -9.24 10.89 -9.58
C TRP A 136 -8.33 12.09 -9.80
N LYS A 137 -7.36 12.29 -8.91
CA LYS A 137 -6.31 13.31 -9.05
C LYS A 137 -5.04 12.89 -8.31
N SER A 138 -3.90 13.31 -8.84
CA SER A 138 -2.63 13.33 -8.13
C SER A 138 -2.56 14.60 -7.29
N CYS A 139 -2.29 14.47 -5.99
CA CYS A 139 -2.32 15.55 -5.03
C CYS A 139 -0.91 15.74 -4.46
N PRO A 140 -0.08 16.64 -5.01
CA PRO A 140 1.28 16.85 -4.53
C PRO A 140 1.28 17.34 -3.08
N VAL A 141 2.32 16.95 -2.36
CA VAL A 141 2.63 17.54 -1.05
C VAL A 141 3.24 18.91 -1.25
N LEU A 142 2.75 19.91 -0.52
CA LEU A 142 3.19 21.28 -0.66
C LEU A 142 4.10 21.68 0.52
N GLN A 143 5.05 22.55 0.24
CA GLN A 143 5.85 23.25 1.22
C GLN A 143 5.07 24.48 1.77
N PRO A 144 5.52 25.10 2.87
CA PRO A 144 4.86 26.29 3.41
C PRO A 144 4.78 27.48 2.46
N ASP A 145 5.70 27.56 1.49
CA ASP A 145 5.72 28.60 0.44
C ASP A 145 4.86 28.21 -0.79
N SER A 146 4.05 27.16 -0.67
CA SER A 146 3.21 26.61 -1.73
C SER A 146 3.97 25.94 -2.88
N SER A 147 5.28 25.83 -2.83
CA SER A 147 6.04 25.06 -3.80
C SER A 147 5.81 23.54 -3.59
N ILE A 148 5.96 22.77 -4.66
CA ILE A 148 5.83 21.31 -4.58
C ILE A 148 7.03 20.71 -3.88
N LEU A 149 6.78 19.92 -2.84
CA LEU A 149 7.82 19.11 -2.21
C LEU A 149 8.19 17.94 -3.14
N PRO A 150 9.49 17.75 -3.48
CA PRO A 150 9.93 16.61 -4.30
C PRO A 150 9.81 15.28 -3.51
N THR A 151 8.62 14.71 -3.55
CA THR A 151 8.24 13.43 -2.93
C THR A 151 7.01 12.87 -3.64
N ARG A 152 6.58 11.66 -3.26
CA ARG A 152 5.37 11.05 -3.81
C ARG A 152 4.15 11.90 -3.54
N ALA A 153 3.32 12.07 -4.56
CA ALA A 153 2.01 12.68 -4.40
C ALA A 153 1.04 11.68 -3.73
N ILE A 154 0.01 12.21 -3.07
CA ILE A 154 -1.12 11.39 -2.61
C ILE A 154 -2.05 11.17 -3.81
N LEU A 155 -2.36 9.93 -4.13
CA LEU A 155 -3.31 9.59 -5.18
C LEU A 155 -4.71 9.50 -4.59
N LEU A 156 -5.60 10.40 -5.01
CA LEU A 156 -7.01 10.38 -4.64
C LEU A 156 -7.82 9.78 -5.80
N ALA A 157 -8.65 8.78 -5.50
CA ALA A 157 -9.67 8.26 -6.41
C ALA A 157 -11.02 8.17 -5.68
N VAL A 158 -12.08 8.65 -6.32
CA VAL A 158 -13.46 8.48 -5.83
C VAL A 158 -14.10 7.38 -6.66
N LEU A 159 -14.48 6.29 -5.98
CA LEU A 159 -15.13 5.13 -6.57
C LEU A 159 -16.54 4.99 -5.99
N GLU A 160 -17.50 4.66 -6.83
CA GLU A 160 -18.85 4.28 -6.41
C GLU A 160 -18.85 2.78 -6.09
N THR A 161 -19.26 2.43 -4.90
CA THR A 161 -19.40 1.07 -4.39
C THR A 161 -20.69 0.41 -4.90
N PRO A 162 -20.88 -0.92 -4.74
CA PRO A 162 -22.05 -1.64 -5.27
C PRO A 162 -23.39 -1.13 -4.74
N ASP A 163 -23.41 -0.54 -3.54
CA ASP A 163 -24.59 0.09 -2.95
C ASP A 163 -24.89 1.51 -3.51
N GLY A 164 -24.10 1.97 -4.48
CA GLY A 164 -24.24 3.30 -5.08
C GLY A 164 -23.57 4.42 -4.30
N THR A 165 -22.83 4.11 -3.21
CA THR A 165 -22.23 5.13 -2.34
C THR A 165 -20.84 5.53 -2.82
N PRO A 166 -20.56 6.83 -3.04
CA PRO A 166 -19.20 7.28 -3.37
C PRO A 166 -18.27 7.14 -2.17
N THR A 167 -17.13 6.51 -2.40
CA THR A 167 -16.08 6.31 -1.40
C THR A 167 -14.76 6.86 -1.94
N ALA A 168 -14.09 7.70 -1.16
CA ALA A 168 -12.79 8.26 -1.51
C ALA A 168 -11.65 7.36 -0.99
N PHE A 169 -10.72 7.04 -1.87
CA PHE A 169 -9.49 6.28 -1.58
C PHE A 169 -8.28 7.18 -1.76
N LEU A 170 -7.45 7.29 -0.72
CA LEU A 170 -6.23 8.09 -0.70
C LEU A 170 -5.04 7.15 -0.53
N VAL A 171 -4.27 6.93 -1.62
CA VAL A 171 -3.08 6.08 -1.58
C VAL A 171 -1.87 6.94 -1.26
N ASN A 172 -1.14 6.56 -0.22
CA ASN A 172 -0.03 7.32 0.37
C ASN A 172 1.28 6.52 0.32
N HIS A 173 2.41 7.21 0.14
CA HIS A 173 3.72 6.71 0.49
C HIS A 173 4.55 7.87 1.05
N HIS A 174 4.62 7.95 2.36
CA HIS A 174 5.28 9.05 3.06
C HIS A 174 6.81 8.94 3.00
N PRO A 175 7.54 10.05 3.17
CA PRO A 175 9.00 10.06 3.21
C PRO A 175 9.57 9.14 4.30
N SER A 176 10.61 8.36 3.93
CA SER A 176 11.24 7.36 4.81
C SER A 176 11.78 7.99 6.10
N LYS A 177 11.91 7.16 7.16
CA LYS A 177 12.63 7.55 8.41
C LYS A 177 14.11 7.86 8.18
N TYR A 178 14.73 7.33 7.12
CA TYR A 178 16.11 7.63 6.77
C TYR A 178 16.25 9.11 6.39
N GLY A 179 17.24 9.82 6.97
CA GLY A 179 17.45 11.25 6.74
C GLY A 179 17.12 12.15 7.94
N GLY A 180 16.81 11.56 9.10
CA GLY A 180 16.70 12.29 10.38
C GLY A 180 15.63 13.39 10.37
N ALA A 181 15.93 14.55 10.97
CA ALA A 181 15.00 15.66 11.16
C ALA A 181 14.41 16.19 9.84
N ALA A 182 15.20 16.26 8.76
CA ALA A 182 14.72 16.72 7.46
C ALA A 182 13.62 15.80 6.90
N SER A 183 13.80 14.48 7.04
CA SER A 183 12.81 13.50 6.61
C SER A 183 11.56 13.52 7.51
N SER A 184 11.72 13.75 8.81
CA SER A 184 10.61 13.95 9.74
C SER A 184 9.73 15.14 9.32
N ARG A 185 10.36 16.27 8.99
CA ARG A 185 9.62 17.45 8.51
C ARG A 185 8.85 17.17 7.22
N LYS A 186 9.43 16.42 6.29
CA LYS A 186 8.73 16.02 5.06
C LYS A 186 7.52 15.12 5.35
N ARG A 187 7.61 14.18 6.33
CA ARG A 187 6.45 13.37 6.76
C ARG A 187 5.35 14.21 7.38
N GLU A 188 5.70 15.21 8.20
CA GLU A 188 4.72 16.14 8.77
C GLU A 188 3.92 16.87 7.68
N LEU A 189 4.59 17.33 6.62
CA LEU A 189 3.94 17.97 5.47
C LEU A 189 3.03 16.99 4.70
N ALA A 190 3.44 15.73 4.56
CA ALA A 190 2.62 14.71 3.92
C ALA A 190 1.36 14.38 4.75
N VAL A 191 1.49 14.28 6.07
CA VAL A 191 0.34 14.11 6.99
C VAL A 191 -0.59 15.31 6.94
N GLU A 192 -0.06 16.53 6.95
CA GLU A 192 -0.86 17.75 6.83
C GLU A 192 -1.62 17.79 5.51
N ARG A 193 -0.96 17.38 4.41
CA ARG A 193 -1.60 17.28 3.10
C ARG A 193 -2.74 16.28 3.10
N LEU A 194 -2.53 15.10 3.68
CA LEU A 194 -3.58 14.08 3.82
C LEU A 194 -4.77 14.61 4.63
N ARG A 195 -4.51 15.32 5.72
CA ARG A 195 -5.54 15.94 6.54
C ARG A 195 -6.37 16.95 5.75
N GLN A 196 -5.72 17.87 5.04
CA GLN A 196 -6.38 18.87 4.19
C GLN A 196 -7.28 18.22 3.13
N LEU A 197 -6.82 17.11 2.52
CA LEU A 197 -7.62 16.37 1.54
C LEU A 197 -8.85 15.74 2.20
N ALA A 198 -8.69 15.13 3.37
CA ALA A 198 -9.81 14.54 4.11
C ALA A 198 -10.83 15.61 4.54
N ASP A 199 -10.37 16.76 5.05
CA ASP A 199 -11.24 17.87 5.45
C ASP A 199 -12.02 18.43 4.23
N SER A 200 -11.36 18.56 3.05
CA SER A 200 -12.00 19.00 1.81
C SER A 200 -13.08 18.03 1.36
N LEU A 201 -12.79 16.73 1.35
CA LEU A 201 -13.75 15.70 0.95
C LEU A 201 -14.98 15.68 1.87
N LEU A 202 -14.77 15.81 3.17
CA LEU A 202 -15.87 15.91 4.14
C LEU A 202 -16.71 17.17 3.93
N ALA A 203 -16.08 18.31 3.64
CA ALA A 203 -16.78 19.56 3.34
C ALA A 203 -17.59 19.46 2.02
N GLU A 204 -17.17 18.61 1.09
CA GLU A 204 -17.89 18.29 -0.15
C GLU A 204 -19.00 17.24 0.06
N GLY A 205 -19.18 16.74 1.30
CA GLY A 205 -20.21 15.76 1.64
C GLY A 205 -19.80 14.29 1.41
N LEU A 206 -18.51 14.01 1.13
CA LEU A 206 -17.99 12.64 1.06
C LEU A 206 -17.56 12.19 2.46
N ASP A 207 -18.41 11.47 3.15
CA ASP A 207 -18.16 10.97 4.50
C ASP A 207 -17.47 9.60 4.54
N ARG A 208 -17.39 8.88 3.40
CA ARG A 208 -16.68 7.60 3.27
C ARG A 208 -15.29 7.81 2.70
N ILE A 209 -14.27 7.78 3.57
CA ILE A 209 -12.86 7.98 3.21
C ILE A 209 -12.02 6.82 3.74
N VAL A 210 -11.19 6.25 2.87
CA VAL A 210 -10.18 5.24 3.19
C VAL A 210 -8.82 5.77 2.73
N ALA A 211 -7.97 6.19 3.66
CA ALA A 211 -6.56 6.46 3.40
C ALA A 211 -5.75 5.22 3.74
N MET A 212 -4.91 4.79 2.79
CA MET A 212 -4.04 3.62 2.91
C MET A 212 -2.64 3.96 2.43
N GLY A 213 -1.64 3.28 2.97
CA GLY A 213 -0.28 3.57 2.50
C GLY A 213 0.82 3.03 3.39
N ASP A 214 2.04 3.18 2.90
CA ASP A 214 3.26 3.15 3.68
C ASP A 214 3.49 4.55 4.27
N PHE A 215 3.18 4.69 5.55
CA PHE A 215 3.31 5.94 6.29
C PHE A 215 4.72 6.16 6.84
N ASN A 216 5.62 5.18 6.68
CA ASN A 216 7.01 5.23 7.11
C ASN A 216 7.20 5.62 8.58
N ASP A 217 6.19 5.39 9.40
CA ASP A 217 6.23 5.51 10.86
C ASP A 217 5.18 4.62 11.52
N THR A 218 5.36 4.32 12.81
CA THR A 218 4.45 3.45 13.56
C THR A 218 3.18 4.20 14.00
N PRO A 219 2.04 3.51 14.25
CA PRO A 219 0.76 4.14 14.56
C PRO A 219 0.75 5.04 15.81
N ASP A 220 1.72 4.85 16.71
CA ASP A 220 1.89 5.66 17.93
C ASP A 220 2.69 6.94 17.71
N ALA A 221 3.20 7.19 16.50
CA ALA A 221 3.92 8.41 16.19
C ALA A 221 3.03 9.65 16.40
N PRO A 222 3.50 10.68 17.19
CA PRO A 222 2.68 11.81 17.57
C PRO A 222 2.10 12.61 16.39
N LEU A 223 2.77 12.57 15.23
CA LEU A 223 2.32 13.28 14.03
C LEU A 223 0.93 12.81 13.54
N TYR A 224 0.56 11.53 13.77
CA TYR A 224 -0.73 11.00 13.33
C TYR A 224 -1.90 11.43 14.21
N GLY A 225 -1.64 11.99 15.41
CA GLY A 225 -2.68 12.67 16.18
C GLY A 225 -3.35 13.82 15.43
N ARG A 226 -2.68 14.40 14.42
CA ARG A 226 -3.26 15.45 13.57
C ARG A 226 -4.35 14.93 12.62
N LEU A 227 -4.40 13.63 12.36
CA LEU A 227 -5.43 13.02 11.51
C LEU A 227 -6.71 12.68 12.31
N SER A 228 -6.65 12.64 13.64
CA SER A 228 -7.78 12.24 14.47
C SER A 228 -8.28 13.40 15.34
N PRO A 229 -9.55 13.81 15.25
CA PRO A 229 -10.49 13.51 14.18
C PRO A 229 -10.05 14.17 12.86
N PRO A 230 -10.59 13.85 11.69
CA PRO A 230 -11.77 13.00 11.44
C PRO A 230 -11.45 11.52 11.16
N LEU A 231 -10.17 11.14 11.07
CA LEU A 231 -9.78 9.79 10.70
C LEU A 231 -9.41 8.92 11.91
N VAL A 232 -9.81 7.65 11.85
CA VAL A 232 -9.48 6.62 12.84
C VAL A 232 -8.33 5.76 12.30
N ASN A 233 -7.27 5.58 13.08
CA ASN A 233 -6.16 4.70 12.74
C ASN A 233 -6.49 3.25 13.10
N LEU A 234 -6.69 2.40 12.08
CA LEU A 234 -7.05 0.98 12.26
C LEU A 234 -5.82 0.10 12.56
N ALA A 235 -4.61 0.58 12.33
CA ALA A 235 -3.37 -0.16 12.59
C ALA A 235 -2.98 -0.13 14.09
N ALA A 236 -3.41 0.87 14.85
CA ALA A 236 -2.99 1.07 16.23
C ALA A 236 -3.28 -0.15 17.17
N PRO A 237 -4.44 -0.83 17.09
CA PRO A 237 -4.67 -2.04 17.89
C PRO A 237 -3.73 -3.20 17.55
N LEU A 238 -3.38 -3.38 16.27
CA LEU A 238 -2.46 -4.42 15.82
C LEU A 238 -1.03 -4.14 16.29
N ALA A 239 -0.57 -2.91 16.14
CA ALA A 239 0.76 -2.48 16.61
C ALA A 239 0.94 -2.71 18.11
N ARG A 240 -0.09 -2.42 18.94
CA ARG A 240 -0.06 -2.70 20.39
C ARG A 240 0.08 -4.20 20.73
N ARG A 241 -0.30 -5.10 19.81
CA ARG A 241 -0.09 -6.55 19.95
C ARG A 241 1.27 -7.02 19.44
N GLY A 242 2.14 -6.08 19.00
CA GLY A 242 3.45 -6.39 18.41
C GLY A 242 3.40 -6.91 16.98
N GLU A 243 2.28 -6.70 16.29
CA GLU A 243 2.18 -7.01 14.86
C GLU A 243 2.81 -5.91 14.01
N GLY A 244 3.32 -6.24 12.83
CA GLY A 244 3.95 -5.29 11.93
C GLY A 244 3.93 -5.76 10.48
N SER A 245 4.06 -4.86 9.56
CA SER A 245 4.14 -5.15 8.12
C SER A 245 5.56 -5.32 7.62
N ILE A 246 6.55 -4.75 8.31
CA ILE A 246 7.98 -4.94 8.04
C ILE A 246 8.69 -5.56 9.26
N LYS A 247 9.87 -6.14 9.02
CA LYS A 247 10.74 -6.57 10.11
C LYS A 247 12.07 -5.83 10.05
N PHE A 248 12.33 -4.99 11.04
CA PHE A 248 13.54 -4.20 11.16
C PHE A 248 14.29 -4.57 12.44
N GLU A 249 15.58 -4.92 12.34
CA GLU A 249 16.44 -5.35 13.47
C GLU A 249 15.77 -6.38 14.39
N GLY A 250 15.08 -7.36 13.80
CA GLY A 250 14.39 -8.43 14.52
C GLY A 250 13.02 -8.07 15.10
N ARG A 251 12.60 -6.81 15.01
CA ARG A 251 11.31 -6.33 15.52
C ARG A 251 10.33 -6.10 14.36
N TRP A 252 9.07 -6.46 14.60
CA TRP A 252 8.01 -6.12 13.67
C TRP A 252 7.56 -4.69 13.91
N GLU A 253 7.53 -3.89 12.83
CA GLU A 253 7.01 -2.53 12.82
C GLU A 253 5.82 -2.45 11.84
N LEU A 254 4.75 -1.81 12.27
CA LEU A 254 3.56 -1.60 11.45
C LEU A 254 3.58 -0.19 10.87
N ILE A 255 4.20 -0.04 9.70
CA ILE A 255 4.31 1.25 8.99
C ILE A 255 3.34 1.38 7.82
N ASP A 256 2.80 0.25 7.35
CA ASP A 256 1.69 0.22 6.40
C ASP A 256 0.38 0.29 7.19
N GLN A 257 -0.47 1.27 6.90
CA GLN A 257 -1.60 1.61 7.75
C GLN A 257 -2.86 1.94 6.94
N PHE A 258 -4.01 1.78 7.59
CA PHE A 258 -5.28 2.33 7.16
C PHE A 258 -5.75 3.39 8.15
N PHE A 259 -6.16 4.54 7.62
CA PHE A 259 -6.91 5.58 8.31
C PHE A 259 -8.26 5.74 7.62
N THR A 260 -9.35 5.69 8.37
CA THR A 260 -10.70 5.77 7.81
C THR A 260 -11.57 6.75 8.58
N THR A 261 -12.53 7.34 7.89
CA THR A 261 -13.66 7.98 8.59
C THR A 261 -14.48 6.92 9.34
N PRO A 262 -15.29 7.31 10.35
CA PRO A 262 -16.17 6.37 11.07
C PRO A 262 -17.06 5.53 10.16
N ALA A 263 -17.51 6.09 9.03
CA ALA A 263 -18.35 5.39 8.04
C ALA A 263 -17.63 4.24 7.30
N CYS A 264 -16.30 4.18 7.36
CA CYS A 264 -15.49 3.12 6.73
C CYS A 264 -14.69 2.31 7.75
N VAL A 265 -15.03 2.35 9.04
CA VAL A 265 -14.38 1.51 10.03
C VAL A 265 -14.67 0.04 9.75
N GLY A 266 -13.60 -0.75 9.67
CA GLY A 266 -13.68 -2.17 9.36
C GLY A 266 -12.59 -2.97 10.05
N GLN A 267 -12.46 -4.23 9.66
CA GLN A 267 -11.44 -5.12 10.20
C GLN A 267 -10.16 -5.03 9.37
N MET A 268 -9.08 -4.54 9.98
CA MET A 268 -7.73 -4.56 9.39
C MET A 268 -6.99 -5.83 9.80
N GLN A 269 -6.24 -6.39 8.86
CA GLN A 269 -5.36 -7.54 9.09
C GLN A 269 -4.07 -7.43 8.27
N ILE A 270 -3.00 -8.09 8.74
CA ILE A 270 -1.71 -8.19 8.06
C ILE A 270 -1.61 -9.58 7.45
N LEU A 271 -1.38 -9.66 6.14
CA LEU A 271 -1.35 -10.94 5.43
C LEU A 271 0.05 -11.56 5.50
N ARG A 272 0.23 -12.52 6.41
CA ARG A 272 1.45 -13.35 6.52
C ARG A 272 1.39 -14.49 5.52
N ILE A 273 1.69 -14.19 4.27
CA ILE A 273 1.57 -15.14 3.15
C ILE A 273 2.80 -16.06 3.14
N PRO A 274 2.66 -17.40 3.25
CA PRO A 274 3.79 -18.32 3.44
C PRO A 274 4.89 -18.20 2.37
N PHE A 275 4.52 -18.02 1.08
CA PHE A 275 5.52 -17.91 0.02
C PHE A 275 6.20 -16.52 -0.07
N LEU A 276 5.75 -15.56 0.73
CA LEU A 276 6.41 -14.25 0.91
C LEU A 276 7.28 -14.20 2.15
N GLN A 277 7.38 -15.27 2.92
CA GLN A 277 8.16 -15.31 4.17
C GLN A 277 9.38 -16.19 4.03
N VAL A 278 10.43 -15.83 4.73
CA VAL A 278 11.64 -16.65 4.89
C VAL A 278 12.12 -16.60 6.34
N PRO A 279 12.84 -17.66 6.82
CA PRO A 279 13.45 -17.60 8.13
C PRO A 279 14.39 -16.41 8.28
N ASP A 280 14.27 -15.69 9.38
CA ASP A 280 15.20 -14.62 9.72
C ASP A 280 16.47 -15.22 10.37
N LYS A 281 17.53 -15.37 9.58
CA LYS A 281 18.78 -15.98 10.04
C LYS A 281 19.53 -15.17 11.11
N ALA A 282 19.26 -13.86 11.20
CA ALA A 282 19.88 -12.98 12.17
C ALA A 282 19.08 -12.88 13.48
N HIS A 283 17.77 -13.10 13.39
CA HIS A 283 16.86 -12.98 14.52
C HIS A 283 15.83 -14.13 14.49
N ALA A 284 15.14 -14.36 15.58
CA ALA A 284 14.14 -15.42 15.65
C ALA A 284 12.93 -15.18 14.72
N GLY A 285 12.31 -16.29 14.26
CA GLY A 285 11.10 -16.30 13.46
C GLY A 285 11.35 -16.02 11.97
N GLU A 286 10.34 -15.48 11.31
CA GLU A 286 10.32 -15.20 9.86
C GLU A 286 10.34 -13.69 9.57
N LYS A 287 10.66 -13.36 8.33
CA LYS A 287 10.59 -12.01 7.76
C LYS A 287 10.15 -12.07 6.30
N PRO A 288 9.65 -10.94 5.73
CA PRO A 288 9.34 -10.88 4.31
C PRO A 288 10.56 -11.19 3.45
N LEU A 289 10.34 -11.95 2.38
CA LEU A 289 11.33 -12.23 1.34
C LEU A 289 11.40 -11.02 0.39
N ARG A 290 12.34 -10.13 0.66
CA ARG A 290 12.59 -8.94 -0.16
C ARG A 290 13.22 -9.26 -1.51
N THR A 291 13.09 -8.33 -2.45
CA THR A 291 13.68 -8.48 -3.79
C THR A 291 15.21 -8.46 -3.74
N TYR A 292 15.79 -7.55 -2.96
CA TYR A 292 17.24 -7.39 -2.80
C TYR A 292 17.67 -7.22 -1.36
N SER A 293 18.93 -7.60 -1.07
CA SER A 293 19.66 -7.20 0.13
C SER A 293 20.98 -6.56 -0.33
N GLY A 294 21.07 -5.23 -0.26
CA GLY A 294 22.13 -4.49 -0.95
C GLY A 294 22.09 -4.78 -2.46
N PRO A 295 23.22 -5.14 -3.09
CA PRO A 295 23.24 -5.50 -4.52
C PRO A 295 22.76 -6.92 -4.80
N ARG A 296 22.65 -7.77 -3.77
CA ARG A 296 22.31 -9.20 -3.91
C ARG A 296 20.84 -9.41 -4.20
N TYR A 297 20.51 -10.00 -5.35
CA TYR A 297 19.15 -10.44 -5.68
C TYR A 297 18.74 -11.66 -4.85
N LEU A 298 17.59 -11.58 -4.18
CA LEU A 298 17.02 -12.65 -3.35
C LEU A 298 15.80 -13.31 -3.99
N GLY A 299 15.19 -12.67 -4.98
CA GLY A 299 14.07 -13.23 -5.72
C GLY A 299 12.70 -13.11 -5.04
N GLY A 300 12.62 -12.32 -3.98
CA GLY A 300 11.34 -12.01 -3.33
C GLY A 300 10.56 -10.89 -4.02
N ALA A 301 9.39 -10.61 -3.50
CA ALA A 301 8.49 -9.60 -4.04
C ALA A 301 8.56 -8.27 -3.29
N SER A 302 8.72 -8.30 -1.96
CA SER A 302 8.76 -7.09 -1.13
C SER A 302 9.31 -7.40 0.27
N ASP A 303 9.87 -6.38 0.92
CA ASP A 303 10.20 -6.38 2.35
C ASP A 303 9.02 -5.96 3.24
N HIS A 304 7.86 -5.74 2.66
CA HIS A 304 6.59 -5.51 3.34
C HIS A 304 5.65 -6.71 3.24
N CYS A 305 4.83 -6.94 4.26
CA CYS A 305 3.65 -7.78 4.17
C CYS A 305 2.47 -6.94 3.69
N PRO A 306 1.60 -7.47 2.81
CA PRO A 306 0.36 -6.78 2.45
C PRO A 306 -0.53 -6.59 3.69
N ILE A 307 -1.32 -5.52 3.69
CA ILE A 307 -2.38 -5.28 4.66
C ILE A 307 -3.73 -5.29 3.94
N LEU A 308 -4.75 -5.82 4.60
CA LEU A 308 -6.10 -5.92 4.08
C LEU A 308 -7.10 -5.29 5.05
N LEU A 309 -8.05 -4.54 4.52
CA LEU A 309 -9.16 -3.96 5.26
C LEU A 309 -10.48 -4.50 4.69
N LEU A 310 -11.33 -5.02 5.56
CA LEU A 310 -12.68 -5.45 5.28
C LEU A 310 -13.65 -4.38 5.80
N VAL A 311 -14.31 -3.65 4.91
CA VAL A 311 -15.26 -2.59 5.24
C VAL A 311 -16.67 -3.09 4.97
N PRO A 312 -17.59 -3.12 5.94
CA PRO A 312 -19.01 -3.37 5.69
C PRO A 312 -19.62 -2.27 4.79
N LEU A 313 -20.41 -2.66 3.81
CA LEU A 313 -21.17 -1.75 2.92
C LEU A 313 -22.59 -1.57 3.40
#